data_fddec407b59194f20fd884b8c2cc9097
#
_entry.id   fddec407b59194f20fd884b8c2cc9097
#
_cell.length_a   1.000
_cell.length_b   1.000
_cell.length_c   1.000
_cell.angle_alpha   90.00
_cell.angle_beta   90.00
_cell.angle_gamma   90.00
#
_symmetry.space_group_name_H-M   'P 1'
#
loop_
_entity.id
_entity.type
_entity.pdbx_description
1 polymer ?
#
loop_
_entity_poly.entity_id
_entity_poly.type
_entity_poly.pdbx_seq_one_letter_code
_entity_poly.pdbx_strand_id
1 'polypeptide(L)'
;GLIRAFDYNGIKAGFMKPFLQDDTLDKQNSLDSSSALAMHAFGLNPPKSISRQRLERMLGDDNLDDLLEEVVVNYHTLGDDYDAVICEGLVSTTETSYASQINRAIAHALDAKIIFVSTADTSKPAYLADKLDVHAREFGGIASERTLGCILMRMHDLPNAQSTLENQMVAPGEAIVNLDEGFMQEVQRLSPHFNTEEFRLIGVVPFSDSLSVPRTWDIAAELDATWLNVGEAKSRRIN
;
A
#
# COMPACT_ATOMS: atom_id res chain seq x y z
N GLY A 1 -3.16 -5.32 -5.83
CA GLY A 1 -3.14 -6.47 -4.88
C GLY A 1 -4.50 -6.64 -4.23
N LEU A 2 -4.77 -5.96 -3.09
CA LEU A 2 -5.99 -6.17 -2.29
C LEU A 2 -7.31 -5.98 -3.06
N ILE A 3 -7.45 -4.92 -3.86
CA ILE A 3 -8.66 -4.69 -4.67
C ILE A 3 -8.96 -5.91 -5.55
N ARG A 4 -7.93 -6.45 -6.22
CA ARG A 4 -8.09 -7.63 -7.07
C ARG A 4 -8.42 -8.90 -6.29
N ALA A 5 -7.87 -9.04 -5.08
CA ALA A 5 -8.19 -10.16 -4.20
C ALA A 5 -9.64 -10.10 -3.72
N PHE A 6 -10.15 -8.92 -3.41
CA PHE A 6 -11.55 -8.72 -3.06
C PHE A 6 -12.48 -9.02 -4.23
N ASP A 7 -12.20 -8.45 -5.42
CA ASP A 7 -12.97 -8.68 -6.64
C ASP A 7 -13.06 -10.18 -7.00
N TYR A 8 -11.93 -10.90 -6.90
CA TYR A 8 -11.89 -12.35 -7.12
C TYR A 8 -12.80 -13.13 -6.16
N ASN A 9 -12.95 -12.66 -4.92
CA ASN A 9 -13.84 -13.24 -3.92
C ASN A 9 -15.28 -12.68 -3.95
N GLY A 10 -15.62 -11.92 -4.98
CA GLY A 10 -16.95 -11.31 -5.13
C GLY A 10 -17.22 -10.17 -4.15
N ILE A 11 -16.21 -9.62 -3.51
CA ILE A 11 -16.30 -8.48 -2.59
C ILE A 11 -16.06 -7.19 -3.39
N LYS A 12 -17.04 -6.33 -3.41
CA LYS A 12 -16.96 -5.05 -4.11
C LYS A 12 -16.16 -4.05 -3.30
N ALA A 13 -14.90 -3.82 -3.68
CA ALA A 13 -13.99 -2.94 -2.96
C ALA A 13 -13.97 -1.53 -3.53
N GLY A 14 -14.14 -0.52 -2.66
CA GLY A 14 -13.83 0.87 -2.94
C GLY A 14 -12.37 1.21 -2.61
N PHE A 15 -11.91 2.36 -3.08
CA PHE A 15 -10.58 2.87 -2.80
C PHE A 15 -10.63 4.36 -2.49
N MET A 16 -9.86 4.78 -1.49
CA MET A 16 -9.58 6.19 -1.23
C MET A 16 -8.14 6.39 -0.75
N LYS A 17 -7.58 7.52 -1.10
CA LYS A 17 -6.33 8.04 -0.55
C LYS A 17 -6.60 9.43 0.00
N PRO A 18 -6.73 9.61 1.31
CA PRO A 18 -7.16 10.86 1.91
C PRO A 18 -6.22 12.03 1.60
N PHE A 19 -4.91 11.79 1.59
CA PHE A 19 -3.91 12.84 1.44
C PHE A 19 -2.91 12.52 0.34
N LEU A 20 -2.54 13.54 -0.42
CA LEU A 20 -1.42 13.48 -1.35
C LEU A 20 -0.11 13.48 -0.56
N GLN A 21 0.81 12.63 -0.94
CA GLN A 21 2.14 12.57 -0.34
C GLN A 21 3.20 13.29 -1.19
N ASP A 22 3.10 13.18 -2.51
CA ASP A 22 4.03 13.81 -3.45
C ASP A 22 3.38 15.00 -4.14
N ASP A 23 4.10 16.13 -4.18
CA ASP A 23 3.70 17.30 -4.94
C ASP A 23 4.03 17.19 -6.44
N THR A 24 4.62 16.06 -6.86
CA THR A 24 4.97 15.75 -8.26
C THR A 24 3.76 15.35 -9.10
N LEU A 25 2.66 16.02 -8.88
CA LEU A 25 1.47 15.81 -9.66
C LEU A 25 1.66 16.37 -11.05
N ASP A 26 1.31 15.56 -12.00
CA ASP A 26 0.92 16.03 -13.32
C ASP A 26 -0.05 17.22 -13.12
N LYS A 27 0.44 18.45 -13.37
CA LYS A 27 -0.26 19.72 -13.14
C LYS A 27 -1.64 19.79 -13.80
N GLN A 28 -1.99 18.79 -14.61
CA GLN A 28 -3.25 18.70 -15.34
C GLN A 28 -4.33 17.85 -14.67
N ASN A 29 -4.00 16.85 -13.83
CA ASN A 29 -5.00 15.89 -13.33
C ASN A 29 -5.01 15.71 -11.82
N SER A 30 -4.69 16.53 -10.95
CA SER A 30 -4.89 16.51 -9.47
C SER A 30 -5.16 15.12 -8.76
N LEU A 31 -4.95 14.02 -9.46
CA LEU A 31 -5.07 12.64 -8.98
C LEU A 31 -3.68 12.08 -8.67
N ASP A 32 -3.53 11.51 -7.49
CA ASP A 32 -2.31 10.76 -7.15
C ASP A 32 -2.20 9.46 -7.96
N SER A 33 -1.00 8.89 -8.00
CA SER A 33 -0.71 7.69 -8.78
C SER A 33 -1.53 6.47 -8.33
N SER A 34 -1.83 6.33 -7.04
CA SER A 34 -2.62 5.21 -6.51
C SER A 34 -4.09 5.35 -6.91
N SER A 35 -4.66 6.56 -6.80
CA SER A 35 -6.04 6.84 -7.24
C SER A 35 -6.18 6.70 -8.75
N ALA A 36 -5.20 7.18 -9.53
CA ALA A 36 -5.17 6.99 -10.98
C ALA A 36 -5.10 5.50 -11.35
N LEU A 37 -4.29 4.72 -10.65
CA LEU A 37 -4.23 3.26 -10.85
C LEU A 37 -5.55 2.59 -10.50
N ALA A 38 -6.19 2.97 -9.39
CA ALA A 38 -7.48 2.43 -8.98
C ALA A 38 -8.56 2.72 -10.02
N MET A 39 -8.57 3.92 -10.59
CA MET A 39 -9.48 4.31 -11.66
C MET A 39 -9.22 3.52 -12.95
N HIS A 40 -7.98 3.51 -13.43
CA HIS A 40 -7.67 2.92 -14.73
C HIS A 40 -7.66 1.40 -14.76
N ALA A 41 -7.19 0.76 -13.67
CA ALA A 41 -7.05 -0.70 -13.63
C ALA A 41 -8.31 -1.42 -13.14
N PHE A 42 -9.16 -0.75 -12.36
CA PHE A 42 -10.32 -1.36 -11.69
C PHE A 42 -11.63 -0.63 -11.96
N GLY A 43 -11.61 0.48 -12.70
CA GLY A 43 -12.81 1.28 -12.98
C GLY A 43 -13.42 1.94 -11.73
N LEU A 44 -12.66 2.12 -10.66
CA LEU A 44 -13.12 2.76 -9.45
C LEU A 44 -13.15 4.29 -9.61
N ASN A 45 -13.95 4.94 -8.78
CA ASN A 45 -14.03 6.40 -8.75
C ASN A 45 -13.64 6.93 -7.35
N PRO A 46 -12.33 6.96 -7.04
CA PRO A 46 -11.87 7.40 -5.73
C PRO A 46 -12.16 8.90 -5.51
N PRO A 47 -12.51 9.30 -4.28
CA PRO A 47 -12.63 10.70 -3.92
C PRO A 47 -11.31 11.45 -4.14
N LYS A 48 -11.40 12.76 -4.34
CA LYS A 48 -10.22 13.60 -4.51
C LYS A 48 -9.44 13.68 -3.20
N SER A 49 -8.14 13.41 -3.27
CA SER A 49 -7.23 13.53 -2.13
C SER A 49 -7.01 14.99 -1.74
N ILE A 50 -6.84 15.23 -0.44
CA ILE A 50 -6.47 16.53 0.10
C ILE A 50 -4.98 16.76 -0.18
N SER A 51 -4.63 17.96 -0.64
CA SER A 51 -3.24 18.28 -0.97
C SER A 51 -2.35 18.33 0.27
N ARG A 52 -1.07 17.96 0.10
CA ARG A 52 -0.05 18.04 1.17
C ARG A 52 0.03 19.44 1.78
N GLN A 53 0.03 20.46 0.94
CA GLN A 53 0.07 21.86 1.41
C GLN A 53 -1.11 22.22 2.32
N ARG A 54 -2.32 21.74 2.01
CA ARG A 54 -3.50 21.94 2.85
C ARG A 54 -3.38 21.19 4.17
N LEU A 55 -2.95 19.92 4.12
CA LEU A 55 -2.68 19.11 5.30
C LEU A 55 -1.71 19.82 6.25
N GLU A 56 -0.53 20.20 5.75
CA GLU A 56 0.52 20.84 6.56
C GLU A 56 0.06 22.18 7.16
N ARG A 57 -0.72 22.96 6.42
CA ARG A 57 -1.30 24.20 6.93
C ARG A 57 -2.26 23.95 8.09
N MET A 58 -3.21 23.02 7.92
CA MET A 58 -4.20 22.72 8.94
C MET A 58 -3.57 22.10 10.19
N LEU A 59 -2.51 21.32 10.03
CA LEU A 59 -1.71 20.82 11.16
C LEU A 59 -1.00 21.98 11.89
N GLY A 60 -0.47 22.95 11.16
CA GLY A 60 0.16 24.13 11.75
C GLY A 60 -0.82 25.04 12.51
N ASP A 61 -2.08 25.05 12.08
CA ASP A 61 -3.17 25.83 12.68
C ASP A 61 -3.91 25.06 13.80
N ASP A 62 -3.45 23.85 14.16
CA ASP A 62 -4.07 22.93 15.13
C ASP A 62 -5.54 22.54 14.80
N ASN A 63 -5.86 22.49 13.50
CA ASN A 63 -7.19 22.20 12.97
C ASN A 63 -7.30 20.76 12.45
N LEU A 64 -6.86 19.79 13.23
CA LEU A 64 -6.90 18.37 12.86
C LEU A 64 -8.34 17.86 12.74
N ASP A 65 -9.24 18.29 13.60
CA ASP A 65 -10.62 17.80 13.63
C ASP A 65 -11.37 18.17 12.34
N ASP A 66 -11.24 19.43 11.86
CA ASP A 66 -11.85 19.86 10.60
C ASP A 66 -11.30 19.05 9.40
N LEU A 67 -10.00 18.70 9.47
CA LEU A 67 -9.36 17.88 8.45
C LEU A 67 -9.91 16.44 8.44
N LEU A 68 -10.16 15.87 9.61
CA LEU A 68 -10.74 14.54 9.74
C LEU A 68 -12.22 14.53 9.32
N GLU A 69 -12.98 15.59 9.59
CA GLU A 69 -14.33 15.74 9.06
C GLU A 69 -14.34 15.71 7.53
N GLU A 70 -13.41 16.41 6.87
CA GLU A 70 -13.28 16.36 5.40
C GLU A 70 -12.96 14.95 4.90
N VAL A 71 -12.12 14.21 5.60
CA VAL A 71 -11.82 12.80 5.27
C VAL A 71 -13.07 11.92 5.42
N VAL A 72 -13.84 12.09 6.49
CA VAL A 72 -15.10 11.34 6.72
C VAL A 72 -16.15 11.68 5.66
N VAL A 73 -16.29 12.96 5.29
CA VAL A 73 -17.17 13.38 4.19
C VAL A 73 -16.75 12.73 2.88
N ASN A 74 -15.46 12.73 2.55
CA ASN A 74 -14.94 12.09 1.36
C ASN A 74 -15.19 10.56 1.37
N TYR A 75 -15.06 9.90 2.53
CA TYR A 75 -15.41 8.49 2.68
C TYR A 75 -16.91 8.25 2.38
N HIS A 76 -17.79 9.09 2.90
CA HIS A 76 -19.23 8.98 2.63
C HIS A 76 -19.62 9.26 1.17
N THR A 77 -18.79 9.96 0.39
CA THR A 77 -19.06 10.15 -1.05
C THR A 77 -18.93 8.86 -1.85
N LEU A 78 -18.24 7.84 -1.30
CA LEU A 78 -18.20 6.52 -1.91
C LEU A 78 -19.57 5.81 -1.86
N GLY A 79 -20.43 6.21 -0.91
CA GLY A 79 -21.75 5.61 -0.73
C GLY A 79 -21.71 4.18 -0.20
N ASP A 80 -22.90 3.57 -0.15
CA ASP A 80 -23.09 2.20 0.33
C ASP A 80 -22.86 1.15 -0.78
N ASP A 81 -22.25 1.55 -1.90
CA ASP A 81 -22.05 0.71 -3.07
C ASP A 81 -20.94 -0.32 -2.90
N TYR A 82 -20.13 -0.23 -1.83
CA TYR A 82 -18.97 -1.07 -1.59
C TYR A 82 -19.11 -1.89 -0.31
N ASP A 83 -18.73 -3.18 -0.39
CA ASP A 83 -18.69 -4.07 0.77
C ASP A 83 -17.50 -3.76 1.68
N ALA A 84 -16.43 -3.22 1.11
CA ALA A 84 -15.23 -2.79 1.82
C ALA A 84 -14.58 -1.59 1.13
N VAL A 85 -13.95 -0.69 1.90
CA VAL A 85 -13.17 0.42 1.35
C VAL A 85 -11.72 0.30 1.79
N ILE A 86 -10.82 0.33 0.82
CA ILE A 86 -9.38 0.35 1.07
C ILE A 86 -8.94 1.82 1.15
N CYS A 87 -8.50 2.21 2.34
CA CYS A 87 -7.96 3.55 2.60
C CYS A 87 -6.43 3.48 2.63
N GLU A 88 -5.76 4.16 1.68
CA GLU A 88 -4.30 4.22 1.64
C GLU A 88 -3.79 5.36 2.53
N GLY A 89 -3.03 5.00 3.57
CA GLY A 89 -2.40 5.96 4.47
C GLY A 89 -1.13 6.59 3.91
N LEU A 90 -0.62 7.58 4.63
CA LEU A 90 0.65 8.23 4.33
C LEU A 90 1.83 7.31 4.69
N VAL A 91 2.90 7.37 3.91
CA VAL A 91 4.18 6.71 4.24
C VAL A 91 5.02 7.67 5.08
N SER A 92 5.51 7.19 6.22
CA SER A 92 6.45 7.95 7.05
C SER A 92 7.80 8.11 6.34
N THR A 93 8.19 9.37 6.16
CA THR A 93 9.49 9.77 5.64
C THR A 93 10.09 10.84 6.55
N THR A 94 11.32 11.26 6.29
CA THR A 94 11.94 12.38 7.02
C THR A 94 11.15 13.69 6.85
N GLU A 95 10.46 13.86 5.73
CA GLU A 95 9.66 15.04 5.43
C GLU A 95 8.22 14.96 5.96
N THR A 96 7.71 13.74 6.16
CA THR A 96 6.34 13.48 6.61
C THR A 96 6.33 12.78 7.96
N SER A 97 7.05 13.33 8.94
CA SER A 97 7.14 12.78 10.30
C SER A 97 5.78 12.70 11.02
N TYR A 98 4.80 13.50 10.59
CA TYR A 98 3.43 13.49 11.08
C TYR A 98 2.59 12.32 10.52
N ALA A 99 3.09 11.57 9.54
CA ALA A 99 2.30 10.54 8.84
C ALA A 99 1.67 9.50 9.78
N SER A 100 2.42 9.00 10.76
CA SER A 100 1.93 8.04 11.74
C SER A 100 0.77 8.59 12.58
N GLN A 101 0.90 9.84 13.04
CA GLN A 101 -0.15 10.51 13.80
C GLN A 101 -1.43 10.66 12.97
N ILE A 102 -1.29 11.11 11.73
CA ILE A 102 -2.43 11.28 10.81
C ILE A 102 -3.08 9.95 10.46
N ASN A 103 -2.30 8.92 10.12
CA ASN A 103 -2.83 7.60 9.82
C ASN A 103 -3.63 7.03 11.00
N ARG A 104 -3.13 7.21 12.23
CA ARG A 104 -3.85 6.80 13.44
C ARG A 104 -5.16 7.56 13.60
N ALA A 105 -5.15 8.87 13.39
CA ALA A 105 -6.35 9.70 13.49
C ALA A 105 -7.40 9.31 12.46
N ILE A 106 -7.00 9.07 11.19
CA ILE A 106 -7.89 8.57 10.14
C ILE A 106 -8.46 7.20 10.50
N ALA A 107 -7.61 6.26 10.93
CA ALA A 107 -8.05 4.92 11.30
C ALA A 107 -9.08 4.95 12.44
N HIS A 108 -8.95 5.90 13.36
CA HIS A 108 -9.92 6.10 14.44
C HIS A 108 -11.21 6.73 13.92
N ALA A 109 -11.12 7.79 13.11
CA ALA A 109 -12.28 8.50 12.57
C ALA A 109 -13.15 7.62 11.66
N LEU A 110 -12.54 6.71 10.91
CA LEU A 110 -13.22 5.77 10.01
C LEU A 110 -13.53 4.42 10.65
N ASP A 111 -13.20 4.21 11.93
CA ASP A 111 -13.23 2.90 12.60
C ASP A 111 -12.56 1.78 11.78
N ALA A 112 -11.46 2.10 11.13
CA ALA A 112 -10.81 1.23 10.19
C ALA A 112 -9.98 0.13 10.85
N LYS A 113 -9.92 -1.01 10.20
CA LYS A 113 -8.94 -2.07 10.48
C LYS A 113 -7.61 -1.76 9.76
N ILE A 114 -6.51 -2.20 10.35
CA ILE A 114 -5.16 -1.87 9.89
C ILE A 114 -4.50 -3.07 9.24
N ILE A 115 -3.95 -2.86 8.06
CA ILE A 115 -3.06 -3.81 7.39
C ILE A 115 -1.72 -3.09 7.17
N PHE A 116 -0.66 -3.63 7.74
CA PHE A 116 0.68 -3.12 7.49
C PHE A 116 1.22 -3.62 6.17
N VAL A 117 1.83 -2.72 5.40
CA VAL A 117 2.57 -3.08 4.20
C VAL A 117 4.04 -2.80 4.46
N SER A 118 4.87 -3.82 4.44
CA SER A 118 6.29 -3.71 4.76
C SER A 118 7.15 -4.41 3.74
N THR A 119 8.33 -3.85 3.48
CA THR A 119 9.39 -4.59 2.80
C THR A 119 10.10 -5.46 3.82
N ALA A 120 10.43 -6.69 3.45
CA ALA A 120 11.18 -7.61 4.28
C ALA A 120 12.44 -8.06 3.54
N ASP A 121 13.51 -8.18 4.32
CA ASP A 121 14.78 -8.79 3.93
C ASP A 121 14.87 -10.11 4.70
N THR A 122 14.87 -11.23 3.98
CA THR A 122 14.89 -12.58 4.58
C THR A 122 16.14 -12.83 5.41
N SER A 123 17.22 -12.09 5.16
CA SER A 123 18.44 -12.16 5.98
C SER A 123 18.33 -11.44 7.33
N LYS A 124 17.26 -10.68 7.57
CA LYS A 124 17.10 -9.82 8.76
C LYS A 124 15.73 -9.95 9.41
N PRO A 125 15.35 -11.15 9.91
CA PRO A 125 14.04 -11.38 10.51
C PRO A 125 13.79 -10.51 11.75
N ALA A 126 14.82 -10.24 12.56
CA ALA A 126 14.73 -9.36 13.73
C ALA A 126 14.31 -7.93 13.36
N TYR A 127 14.85 -7.40 12.27
CA TYR A 127 14.49 -6.07 11.80
C TYR A 127 13.01 -5.98 11.37
N LEU A 128 12.46 -7.04 10.74
CA LEU A 128 11.05 -7.08 10.41
C LEU A 128 10.18 -7.12 11.67
N ALA A 129 10.51 -7.98 12.64
CA ALA A 129 9.78 -8.08 13.89
C ALA A 129 9.74 -6.75 14.64
N ASP A 130 10.89 -6.10 14.83
CA ASP A 130 11.00 -4.79 15.48
C ASP A 130 10.20 -3.71 14.74
N LYS A 131 10.28 -3.70 13.40
CA LYS A 131 9.57 -2.74 12.57
C LYS A 131 8.06 -2.87 12.70
N LEU A 132 7.54 -4.10 12.67
CA LEU A 132 6.12 -4.36 12.85
C LEU A 132 5.65 -3.96 14.26
N ASP A 133 6.40 -4.33 15.30
CA ASP A 133 6.06 -3.99 16.68
C ASP A 133 6.05 -2.47 16.92
N VAL A 134 7.04 -1.75 16.39
CA VAL A 134 7.11 -0.29 16.52
C VAL A 134 5.92 0.39 15.87
N HIS A 135 5.60 0.02 14.62
CA HIS A 135 4.47 0.62 13.92
C HIS A 135 3.13 0.22 14.52
N ALA A 136 2.99 -1.03 14.97
CA ALA A 136 1.74 -1.51 15.55
C ALA A 136 1.39 -0.82 16.88
N ARG A 137 2.38 -0.37 17.66
CA ARG A 137 2.15 0.33 18.95
C ARG A 137 1.27 1.55 18.80
N GLU A 138 1.35 2.24 17.68
CA GLU A 138 0.51 3.41 17.39
C GLU A 138 -0.97 3.07 17.22
N PHE A 139 -1.28 1.81 16.92
CA PHE A 139 -2.63 1.30 16.72
C PHE A 139 -3.10 0.34 17.83
N GLY A 140 -2.44 0.37 18.98
CA GLY A 140 -2.77 -0.46 20.14
C GLY A 140 -1.96 -1.75 20.25
N GLY A 141 -0.94 -1.93 19.42
CA GLY A 141 -0.05 -3.09 19.39
C GLY A 141 -0.39 -4.11 18.32
N ILE A 142 0.53 -5.06 18.13
CA ILE A 142 0.40 -6.10 17.10
C ILE A 142 -0.80 -7.03 17.35
N ALA A 143 -1.18 -7.26 18.61
CA ALA A 143 -2.34 -8.06 19.02
C ALA A 143 -3.64 -7.23 19.16
N SER A 144 -3.65 -5.98 18.71
CA SER A 144 -4.85 -5.14 18.76
C SER A 144 -5.93 -5.68 17.82
N GLU A 145 -7.18 -5.70 18.27
CA GLU A 145 -8.32 -6.05 17.42
C GLU A 145 -8.44 -5.18 16.15
N ARG A 146 -7.78 -4.01 16.13
CA ARG A 146 -7.72 -3.14 14.95
C ARG A 146 -6.69 -3.61 13.92
N THR A 147 -5.67 -4.37 14.33
CA THR A 147 -4.62 -4.85 13.42
C THR A 147 -4.97 -6.22 12.87
N LEU A 148 -5.13 -6.33 11.55
CA LEU A 148 -5.46 -7.59 10.87
C LEU A 148 -4.22 -8.40 10.51
N GLY A 149 -3.11 -7.74 10.26
CA GLY A 149 -1.88 -8.39 9.85
C GLY A 149 -1.02 -7.55 8.92
N CYS A 150 -0.17 -8.22 8.16
CA CYS A 150 0.73 -7.54 7.24
C CYS A 150 0.78 -8.18 5.84
N ILE A 151 1.22 -7.38 4.88
CA ILE A 151 1.61 -7.79 3.54
C ILE A 151 3.09 -7.49 3.40
N LEU A 152 3.87 -8.50 3.02
CA LEU A 152 5.30 -8.36 2.77
C LEU A 152 5.55 -8.10 1.29
N MET A 153 6.25 -7.01 0.99
CA MET A 153 6.54 -6.56 -0.36
C MET A 153 8.02 -6.75 -0.69
N ARG A 154 8.32 -6.92 -1.98
CA ARG A 154 9.69 -7.02 -2.50
C ARG A 154 10.52 -8.09 -1.81
N MET A 155 9.93 -9.25 -1.58
CA MET A 155 10.65 -10.38 -1.04
C MET A 155 11.63 -10.91 -2.09
N HIS A 156 12.93 -10.80 -1.78
CA HIS A 156 14.01 -11.41 -2.56
C HIS A 156 14.19 -12.87 -2.13
N ASP A 157 14.82 -13.66 -2.98
CA ASP A 157 15.25 -15.04 -2.69
C ASP A 157 14.12 -16.01 -2.32
N LEU A 158 12.91 -15.79 -2.84
CA LEU A 158 11.85 -16.76 -2.72
C LEU A 158 12.12 -17.92 -3.69
N PRO A 159 12.35 -19.14 -3.18
CA PRO A 159 12.53 -20.30 -4.05
C PRO A 159 11.28 -20.50 -4.91
N ASN A 160 11.46 -20.56 -6.23
CA ASN A 160 10.43 -20.78 -7.25
C ASN A 160 9.46 -19.61 -7.55
N ALA A 161 9.71 -18.38 -7.08
CA ALA A 161 8.85 -17.25 -7.42
C ALA A 161 8.77 -17.00 -8.95
N GLN A 162 9.85 -17.27 -9.69
CA GLN A 162 9.89 -17.04 -11.15
C GLN A 162 9.08 -18.08 -11.94
N SER A 163 9.01 -19.33 -11.50
CA SER A 163 8.27 -20.39 -12.22
C SER A 163 6.76 -20.34 -11.95
N THR A 164 6.34 -19.75 -10.84
CA THR A 164 4.91 -19.67 -10.47
C THR A 164 4.20 -18.51 -11.15
N LEU A 165 4.93 -17.41 -11.43
CA LEU A 165 4.36 -16.21 -12.06
C LEU A 165 4.10 -16.38 -13.58
N GLU A 166 4.82 -17.31 -14.23
CA GLU A 166 4.67 -17.51 -15.69
C GLU A 166 3.53 -18.48 -16.05
N ASN A 167 3.06 -19.34 -15.16
CA ASN A 167 2.18 -20.45 -15.53
C ASN A 167 0.89 -20.66 -14.72
N GLN A 168 0.60 -19.90 -13.65
CA GLN A 168 -0.64 -20.07 -12.90
C GLN A 168 -1.20 -18.74 -12.40
N MET A 169 -2.46 -18.47 -12.79
CA MET A 169 -3.35 -17.65 -11.97
C MET A 169 -3.60 -18.47 -10.68
N VAL A 170 -2.75 -18.27 -9.68
CA VAL A 170 -2.90 -18.95 -8.39
C VAL A 170 -4.13 -18.39 -7.69
N ALA A 171 -5.00 -19.26 -7.23
CA ALA A 171 -6.19 -18.87 -6.49
C ALA A 171 -5.77 -18.08 -5.22
N PRO A 172 -6.50 -17.00 -4.86
CA PRO A 172 -6.27 -16.30 -3.62
C PRO A 172 -6.41 -17.27 -2.45
N GLY A 173 -5.36 -17.41 -1.64
CA GLY A 173 -5.27 -18.34 -0.51
C GLY A 173 -4.24 -19.47 -0.68
N GLU A 174 -3.80 -19.80 -1.90
CA GLU A 174 -2.75 -20.80 -2.11
C GLU A 174 -1.36 -20.23 -2.38
N ALA A 175 -1.26 -18.94 -2.66
CA ALA A 175 0.02 -18.26 -2.89
C ALA A 175 0.65 -17.72 -1.59
N ILE A 176 0.66 -18.46 -0.54
CA ILE A 176 1.74 -18.32 0.44
C ILE A 176 2.94 -18.96 -0.26
N VAL A 177 3.67 -18.14 -1.01
CA VAL A 177 4.99 -18.48 -1.49
C VAL A 177 5.72 -19.10 -0.31
N ASN A 178 6.35 -20.27 -0.49
CA ASN A 178 7.11 -20.93 0.55
C ASN A 178 8.21 -19.97 1.04
N LEU A 179 7.86 -19.13 1.99
CA LEU A 179 8.84 -18.35 2.74
C LEU A 179 9.74 -19.37 3.43
N ASP A 180 11.03 -19.06 3.50
CA ASP A 180 11.97 -19.85 4.26
C ASP A 180 11.38 -20.08 5.67
N GLU A 181 11.17 -21.35 6.03
CA GLU A 181 10.61 -21.72 7.34
C GLU A 181 11.46 -21.14 8.48
N GLY A 182 12.77 -21.08 8.30
CA GLY A 182 13.69 -20.50 9.27
C GLY A 182 13.45 -19.01 9.48
N PHE A 183 13.20 -18.25 8.41
CA PHE A 183 12.83 -16.85 8.50
C PHE A 183 11.51 -16.64 9.26
N MET A 184 10.49 -17.42 8.93
CA MET A 184 9.18 -17.32 9.59
C MET A 184 9.25 -17.67 11.06
N GLN A 185 9.97 -18.74 11.42
CA GLN A 185 10.17 -19.17 12.80
C GLN A 185 10.91 -18.10 13.61
N GLU A 186 11.94 -17.46 13.04
CA GLU A 186 12.69 -16.43 13.74
C GLU A 186 11.88 -15.15 13.92
N VAL A 187 11.11 -14.71 12.92
CA VAL A 187 10.19 -13.57 13.09
C VAL A 187 9.16 -13.88 14.18
N GLN A 188 8.57 -15.08 14.19
CA GLN A 188 7.58 -15.46 15.18
C GLN A 188 8.19 -15.61 16.60
N ARG A 189 9.45 -16.07 16.71
CA ARG A 189 10.16 -16.11 17.99
C ARG A 189 10.34 -14.72 18.61
N LEU A 190 10.59 -13.71 17.78
CA LEU A 190 10.81 -12.32 18.19
C LEU A 190 9.51 -11.53 18.34
N SER A 191 8.50 -11.88 17.59
CA SER A 191 7.16 -11.29 17.62
C SER A 191 6.12 -12.42 17.71
N PRO A 192 5.77 -12.88 18.93
CA PRO A 192 4.97 -14.08 19.14
C PRO A 192 3.58 -14.03 18.50
N HIS A 193 3.04 -12.85 18.27
CA HIS A 193 1.74 -12.67 17.59
C HIS A 193 1.82 -12.71 16.06
N PHE A 194 3.04 -12.73 15.50
CA PHE A 194 3.22 -12.76 14.04
C PHE A 194 2.71 -14.08 13.43
N ASN A 195 1.91 -13.97 12.38
CA ASN A 195 1.30 -15.08 11.67
C ASN A 195 0.45 -16.00 12.58
N THR A 196 -0.30 -15.40 13.50
CA THR A 196 -1.33 -16.02 14.32
C THR A 196 -2.72 -15.57 13.87
N GLU A 197 -3.77 -16.00 14.58
CA GLU A 197 -5.14 -15.51 14.31
C GLU A 197 -5.30 -14.02 14.60
N GLU A 198 -4.51 -13.49 15.53
CA GLU A 198 -4.56 -12.10 15.95
C GLU A 198 -3.84 -11.17 14.96
N PHE A 199 -2.76 -11.66 14.32
CA PHE A 199 -1.98 -10.88 13.37
C PHE A 199 -1.47 -11.76 12.23
N ARG A 200 -2.16 -11.73 11.11
CA ARG A 200 -1.92 -12.65 9.98
C ARG A 200 -0.88 -12.12 9.00
N LEU A 201 -0.09 -13.00 8.45
CA LEU A 201 0.59 -12.76 7.19
C LEU A 201 -0.44 -12.90 6.06
N ILE A 202 -1.02 -11.76 5.64
CA ILE A 202 -2.13 -11.69 4.66
C ILE A 202 -1.64 -12.05 3.26
N GLY A 203 -0.40 -11.69 2.94
CA GLY A 203 0.16 -11.96 1.62
C GLY A 203 1.62 -11.58 1.49
N VAL A 204 2.24 -12.13 0.47
CA VAL A 204 3.62 -11.86 0.09
C VAL A 204 3.67 -11.46 -1.38
N VAL A 205 4.36 -10.36 -1.68
CA VAL A 205 4.61 -9.93 -3.05
C VAL A 205 6.10 -10.09 -3.34
N PRO A 206 6.48 -11.04 -4.20
CA PRO A 206 7.87 -11.26 -4.54
C PRO A 206 8.47 -10.07 -5.29
N PHE A 207 9.76 -9.92 -5.19
CA PHE A 207 10.51 -9.02 -6.04
C PHE A 207 10.56 -9.58 -7.47
N SER A 208 10.39 -8.71 -8.45
CA SER A 208 10.50 -9.07 -9.86
C SER A 208 11.40 -8.06 -10.56
N ASP A 209 12.56 -8.54 -11.00
CA ASP A 209 13.50 -7.72 -11.76
C ASP A 209 12.84 -7.11 -13.00
N SER A 210 12.04 -7.91 -13.70
CA SER A 210 11.35 -7.44 -14.92
C SER A 210 10.38 -6.29 -14.66
N LEU A 211 9.82 -6.17 -13.44
CA LEU A 211 8.93 -5.07 -13.06
C LEU A 211 9.70 -3.85 -12.54
N SER A 212 10.94 -4.05 -12.08
CA SER A 212 11.78 -3.00 -11.51
C SER A 212 12.54 -2.20 -12.58
N VAL A 213 12.68 -2.76 -13.75
CA VAL A 213 13.37 -2.09 -14.89
C VAL A 213 12.43 -1.03 -15.49
N PRO A 214 12.89 0.23 -15.60
CA PRO A 214 12.06 1.31 -16.12
C PRO A 214 11.71 1.07 -17.60
N ARG A 215 10.57 1.56 -18.02
CA ARG A 215 10.20 1.55 -19.46
C ARG A 215 10.88 2.71 -20.17
N THR A 216 11.11 2.56 -21.46
CA THR A 216 11.63 3.65 -22.31
C THR A 216 10.78 4.92 -22.19
N TRP A 217 9.45 4.74 -22.05
CA TRP A 217 8.50 5.83 -21.85
C TRP A 217 8.76 6.61 -20.56
N ASP A 218 8.99 5.91 -19.44
CA ASP A 218 9.20 6.53 -18.12
C ASP A 218 10.51 7.35 -18.11
N ILE A 219 11.57 6.81 -18.71
CA ILE A 219 12.86 7.53 -18.84
C ILE A 219 12.72 8.76 -19.73
N ALA A 220 12.03 8.64 -20.85
CA ALA A 220 11.84 9.76 -21.75
C ALA A 220 11.01 10.89 -21.08
N ALA A 221 10.01 10.53 -20.28
CA ALA A 221 9.22 11.50 -19.52
C ALA A 221 10.08 12.24 -18.48
N GLU A 222 10.94 11.54 -17.76
CA GLU A 222 11.83 12.11 -16.74
C GLU A 222 12.88 13.06 -17.36
N LEU A 223 13.31 12.76 -18.58
CA LEU A 223 14.31 13.55 -19.32
C LEU A 223 13.68 14.65 -20.19
N ASP A 224 12.36 14.87 -20.13
CA ASP A 224 11.62 15.78 -21.02
C ASP A 224 11.95 15.53 -22.52
N ALA A 225 12.17 14.27 -22.88
CA ALA A 225 12.61 13.90 -24.22
C ALA A 225 11.47 14.02 -25.24
N THR A 226 11.79 14.53 -26.43
CA THR A 226 10.84 14.59 -27.55
C THR A 226 10.87 13.30 -28.35
N TRP A 227 9.72 12.69 -28.57
CA TRP A 227 9.57 11.48 -29.37
C TRP A 227 9.65 11.78 -30.85
N LEU A 228 10.61 11.16 -31.53
CA LEU A 228 10.62 11.10 -32.99
C LEU A 228 9.74 9.96 -33.52
N ASN A 229 9.76 8.83 -32.80
CA ASN A 229 8.87 7.68 -33.05
C ASN A 229 8.64 6.95 -31.72
N VAL A 230 7.39 6.81 -31.31
CA VAL A 230 7.03 6.18 -30.04
C VAL A 230 7.27 4.67 -30.06
N GLY A 231 6.99 4.00 -31.19
CA GLY A 231 7.14 2.54 -31.30
C GLY A 231 6.50 1.81 -30.09
N GLU A 232 7.27 0.88 -29.50
CA GLU A 232 6.87 0.12 -28.31
C GLU A 232 7.33 0.75 -26.98
N ALA A 233 7.63 2.04 -26.95
CA ALA A 233 8.21 2.71 -25.77
C ALA A 233 7.40 2.51 -24.48
N LYS A 234 6.07 2.37 -24.57
CA LYS A 234 5.19 2.18 -23.42
C LYS A 234 5.32 0.78 -22.79
N SER A 235 5.71 -0.21 -23.54
CA SER A 235 5.86 -1.61 -23.09
C SER A 235 7.33 -2.03 -22.95
N ARG A 236 8.22 -1.45 -23.77
CA ARG A 236 9.64 -1.80 -23.80
C ARG A 236 10.37 -1.32 -22.55
N ARG A 237 10.95 -2.26 -21.81
CA ARG A 237 11.83 -1.99 -20.68
C ARG A 237 13.28 -1.91 -21.12
N ILE A 238 14.08 -1.11 -20.42
CA ILE A 238 15.50 -0.88 -20.71
C ILE A 238 16.30 -1.64 -19.67
N ASN A 239 17.03 -2.66 -20.12
CA ASN A 239 17.99 -3.40 -19.30
C ASN A 239 19.38 -2.77 -19.43
#